data_d202c9bd51a2106574b02fc1e4131dad
#
_entry.id   d202c9bd51a2106574b02fc1e4131dad
#
_cell.length_a   1.000
_cell.length_b   1.000
_cell.length_c   1.000
_cell.angle_alpha   90.00
_cell.angle_beta   90.00
_cell.angle_gamma   90.00
#
_symmetry.space_group_name_H-M   'P 1'
#
loop_
_entity.id
_entity.type
_entity.pdbx_description
1 polymer ?
#
loop_
_entity_poly.entity_id
_entity_poly.type
_entity_poly.pdbx_seq_one_letter_code
_entity_poly.pdbx_strand_id
1 'polypeptide(L)'
;MPHYDIIVIGAGHAGCEAAAAAARLGSHTLLITPDMNKIGQMSCNPAVGGIAKGQIVREIDALGGRMGLITDRTSIQFRMLNRSKGPAMWSPRAQSDRMRFMEAWREELDSEPLLDQWQDTVTRLTLEEGRVRGVETQLGVHFSADAVILTAGTFLSGLMHFGELQITGGRISEPATYGISEQLQEAGIRTDRMKTGTPPRIDARSLHLDEMGVQEGEDDHHKFSYLDTPTRSTLRQLPCYTLYTNEACHAVLREALDRSPLYNGQIQSIGPRYCPSIETKIVTFADKDRHQLFLEPEGERTNEYYLNGFSSSLPLEVQLEALRQIPALRDVRLYRPGYAIEYDFFDPTQLHHTLESKVIAGLFLAGQVNGTTGYEEAAGQGLIAGINAHQQVHDLPPFTLSRSEAYIGVLIDDLVTKGVDEPYRMFTSRAEYRILLRQDDADVRLTPRAAEIGLATEERVRLLEEKIRLRDELIAFISGYSIRPDKINPQLEARGLAPLRQGCKLIDLVLRPQLTLSDLSEMVPALRRALEAIPSRREEIAECAEILIKYSGYIQREREQAEKLERLEYVFIPEGLDYADIQALSTEARQKLDRIRPRTIGQASRI
;
A
#
# COMPACT_ATOMS: atom_id res chain seq x y z
N MET A 1 13.02 -2.54 35.38
CA MET A 1 12.05 -2.23 34.33
C MET A 1 11.96 -3.43 33.42
N PRO A 2 10.80 -3.70 32.80
CA PRO A 2 10.72 -4.82 31.87
C PRO A 2 11.62 -4.53 30.65
N HIS A 3 12.36 -5.54 30.24
CA HIS A 3 13.17 -5.52 29.04
C HIS A 3 12.43 -6.25 27.92
N TYR A 4 12.45 -5.69 26.71
CA TYR A 4 11.88 -6.26 25.51
C TYR A 4 12.98 -6.45 24.45
N ASP A 5 12.82 -7.41 23.58
CA ASP A 5 13.70 -7.52 22.41
C ASP A 5 13.47 -6.32 21.49
N ILE A 6 12.20 -5.97 21.27
CA ILE A 6 11.78 -4.92 20.35
C ILE A 6 10.69 -4.04 20.96
N ILE A 7 10.81 -2.72 20.82
CA ILE A 7 9.73 -1.77 21.08
C ILE A 7 9.27 -1.14 19.77
N VAL A 8 7.96 -1.12 19.53
CA VAL A 8 7.32 -0.45 18.40
C VAL A 8 6.57 0.78 18.92
N ILE A 9 6.89 1.96 18.36
CA ILE A 9 6.29 3.24 18.71
C ILE A 9 5.24 3.61 17.68
N GLY A 10 3.97 3.65 18.08
CA GLY A 10 2.83 3.96 17.23
C GLY A 10 2.13 2.71 16.69
N ALA A 11 0.80 2.68 16.80
CA ALA A 11 -0.06 1.57 16.37
C ALA A 11 -0.90 1.91 15.12
N GLY A 12 -0.31 2.63 14.17
CA GLY A 12 -0.83 2.77 12.82
C GLY A 12 -0.54 1.51 11.98
N HIS A 13 -0.80 1.56 10.67
CA HIS A 13 -0.63 0.39 9.79
C HIS A 13 0.80 -0.16 9.81
N ALA A 14 1.82 0.71 9.86
CA ALA A 14 3.21 0.28 9.97
C ALA A 14 3.50 -0.39 11.32
N GLY A 15 3.05 0.21 12.42
CA GLY A 15 3.30 -0.32 13.76
C GLY A 15 2.59 -1.63 14.02
N CYS A 16 1.36 -1.79 13.55
CA CYS A 16 0.60 -3.04 13.66
C CYS A 16 1.31 -4.20 12.94
N GLU A 17 1.72 -4.00 11.69
CA GLU A 17 2.44 -5.04 10.94
C GLU A 17 3.82 -5.33 11.54
N ALA A 18 4.56 -4.31 11.97
CA ALA A 18 5.87 -4.48 12.60
C ALA A 18 5.79 -5.29 13.90
N ALA A 19 4.85 -4.93 14.78
CA ALA A 19 4.66 -5.58 16.07
C ALA A 19 4.19 -7.04 15.90
N ALA A 20 3.20 -7.29 15.05
CA ALA A 20 2.71 -8.62 14.77
C ALA A 20 3.81 -9.51 14.15
N ALA A 21 4.59 -9.01 13.20
CA ALA A 21 5.66 -9.77 12.56
C ALA A 21 6.78 -10.12 13.55
N ALA A 22 7.27 -9.16 14.33
CA ALA A 22 8.32 -9.37 15.31
C ALA A 22 7.91 -10.38 16.38
N ALA A 23 6.70 -10.26 16.92
CA ALA A 23 6.18 -11.20 17.94
C ALA A 23 6.03 -12.63 17.37
N ARG A 24 5.48 -12.77 16.17
CA ARG A 24 5.30 -14.07 15.52
C ARG A 24 6.59 -14.76 15.13
N LEU A 25 7.64 -14.00 14.86
CA LEU A 25 8.99 -14.54 14.66
C LEU A 25 9.67 -15.00 15.96
N GLY A 26 9.13 -14.63 17.13
CA GLY A 26 9.60 -15.06 18.43
C GLY A 26 10.26 -13.99 19.29
N SER A 27 10.23 -12.72 18.90
CA SER A 27 10.73 -11.61 19.72
C SER A 27 9.69 -11.15 20.73
N HIS A 28 10.08 -10.98 21.99
CA HIS A 28 9.25 -10.34 23.00
C HIS A 28 9.12 -8.85 22.67
N THR A 29 7.94 -8.43 22.25
CA THR A 29 7.69 -7.13 21.62
C THR A 29 6.75 -6.30 22.46
N LEU A 30 7.02 -4.99 22.60
CA LEU A 30 6.13 -4.02 23.22
C LEU A 30 5.65 -3.03 22.15
N LEU A 31 4.34 -2.89 21.99
CA LEU A 31 3.70 -1.85 21.18
C LEU A 31 3.21 -0.72 22.08
N ILE A 32 3.71 0.50 21.85
CA ILE A 32 3.30 1.70 22.61
C ILE A 32 2.49 2.63 21.69
N THR A 33 1.29 3.00 22.12
CA THR A 33 0.42 3.92 21.38
C THR A 33 -0.31 4.87 22.33
N PRO A 34 -0.54 6.14 21.96
CA PRO A 34 -1.26 7.08 22.81
C PRO A 34 -2.73 6.72 23.01
N ASP A 35 -3.35 5.98 22.10
CA ASP A 35 -4.75 5.56 22.21
C ASP A 35 -4.95 4.16 21.62
N MET A 36 -5.18 3.18 22.51
CA MET A 36 -5.41 1.79 22.15
C MET A 36 -6.76 1.56 21.41
N ASN A 37 -7.69 2.52 21.47
CA ASN A 37 -8.95 2.43 20.71
C ASN A 37 -8.79 2.88 19.24
N LYS A 38 -7.59 3.31 18.86
CA LYS A 38 -7.28 3.78 17.50
C LYS A 38 -6.20 2.96 16.80
N ILE A 39 -5.97 1.76 17.26
CA ILE A 39 -5.06 0.80 16.62
C ILE A 39 -5.53 0.52 15.20
N GLY A 40 -4.62 0.61 14.22
CA GLY A 40 -4.94 0.38 12.82
C GLY A 40 -5.92 1.37 12.19
N GLN A 41 -6.11 2.56 12.79
CA GLN A 41 -7.12 3.51 12.32
C GLN A 41 -6.87 3.98 10.89
N MET A 42 -7.91 3.88 10.05
CA MET A 42 -7.97 4.50 8.73
C MET A 42 -8.24 6.00 8.88
N SER A 43 -7.19 6.81 8.94
CA SER A 43 -7.27 8.25 9.21
C SER A 43 -7.71 9.07 8.00
N CYS A 44 -7.58 8.52 6.79
CA CYS A 44 -8.00 9.14 5.54
C CYS A 44 -9.18 8.36 4.96
N ASN A 45 -9.06 7.77 3.76
CA ASN A 45 -10.15 7.00 3.14
C ASN A 45 -10.37 5.64 3.84
N PRO A 46 -11.62 5.13 3.88
CA PRO A 46 -11.94 3.84 4.48
C PRO A 46 -11.72 2.70 3.48
N ALA A 47 -10.56 2.66 2.85
CA ALA A 47 -10.24 1.68 1.80
C ALA A 47 -8.80 1.20 1.87
N VAL A 48 -8.60 -0.05 1.45
CA VAL A 48 -7.29 -0.70 1.31
C VAL A 48 -7.09 -1.15 -0.13
N GLY A 49 -5.87 -1.00 -0.63
CA GLY A 49 -5.52 -1.37 -2.00
C GLY A 49 -5.74 -0.25 -3.01
N GLY A 50 -5.94 -0.64 -4.26
CA GLY A 50 -5.94 0.27 -5.41
C GLY A 50 -4.69 0.11 -6.26
N ILE A 51 -4.51 0.98 -7.25
CA ILE A 51 -3.45 0.87 -8.27
C ILE A 51 -2.07 0.79 -7.61
N ALA A 52 -1.33 -0.28 -7.88
CA ALA A 52 -0.07 -0.70 -7.27
C ALA A 52 -0.17 -1.07 -5.77
N LYS A 53 -1.07 -0.47 -5.04
CA LYS A 53 -1.24 -0.67 -3.61
C LYS A 53 -1.87 -2.02 -3.28
N GLY A 54 -2.83 -2.46 -4.11
CA GLY A 54 -3.41 -3.80 -4.00
C GLY A 54 -2.35 -4.89 -4.14
N GLN A 55 -1.37 -4.70 -5.03
CA GLN A 55 -0.22 -5.59 -5.16
C GLN A 55 0.60 -5.64 -3.87
N ILE A 56 0.87 -4.48 -3.25
CA ILE A 56 1.59 -4.42 -1.95
C ILE A 56 0.84 -5.21 -0.87
N VAL A 57 -0.49 -5.09 -0.78
CA VAL A 57 -1.28 -5.83 0.21
C VAL A 57 -1.21 -7.34 -0.03
N ARG A 58 -1.26 -7.78 -1.29
CA ARG A 58 -1.06 -9.19 -1.66
C ARG A 58 0.33 -9.69 -1.28
N GLU A 59 1.35 -8.85 -1.42
CA GLU A 59 2.72 -9.15 -1.01
C GLU A 59 2.86 -9.22 0.52
N ILE A 60 2.23 -8.29 1.25
CA ILE A 60 2.15 -8.33 2.71
C ILE A 60 1.53 -9.63 3.18
N ASP A 61 0.41 -10.04 2.59
CA ASP A 61 -0.26 -11.30 2.93
C ASP A 61 0.62 -12.52 2.59
N ALA A 62 1.24 -12.54 1.42
CA ALA A 62 2.14 -13.61 1.00
C ALA A 62 3.32 -13.81 1.95
N LEU A 63 3.85 -12.73 2.53
CA LEU A 63 4.90 -12.73 3.55
C LEU A 63 4.38 -13.11 4.95
N GLY A 64 3.08 -13.27 5.13
CA GLY A 64 2.48 -13.61 6.42
C GLY A 64 2.03 -12.40 7.24
N GLY A 65 2.02 -11.18 6.68
CA GLY A 65 1.41 -10.00 7.28
C GLY A 65 -0.13 -10.12 7.40
N ARG A 66 -0.75 -9.15 8.04
CA ARG A 66 -2.15 -9.26 8.49
C ARG A 66 -3.13 -8.33 7.78
N MET A 67 -2.66 -7.25 7.15
CA MET A 67 -3.53 -6.25 6.53
C MET A 67 -4.51 -6.86 5.52
N GLY A 68 -4.07 -7.81 4.70
CA GLY A 68 -4.94 -8.49 3.72
C GLY A 68 -6.07 -9.26 4.38
N LEU A 69 -5.76 -10.08 5.38
CA LEU A 69 -6.74 -10.85 6.17
C LEU A 69 -7.77 -9.95 6.87
N ILE A 70 -7.29 -8.90 7.52
CA ILE A 70 -8.14 -7.96 8.24
C ILE A 70 -9.05 -7.22 7.28
N THR A 71 -8.53 -6.84 6.10
CA THR A 71 -9.31 -6.20 5.05
C THR A 71 -10.41 -7.13 4.54
N ASP A 72 -10.11 -8.40 4.26
CA ASP A 72 -11.10 -9.37 3.79
C ASP A 72 -12.22 -9.60 4.83
N ARG A 73 -11.87 -9.64 6.13
CA ARG A 73 -12.83 -9.78 7.24
C ARG A 73 -13.75 -8.57 7.41
N THR A 74 -13.32 -7.38 7.01
CA THR A 74 -14.00 -6.11 7.33
C THR A 74 -14.45 -5.34 6.10
N SER A 75 -14.30 -5.93 4.91
CA SER A 75 -14.69 -5.30 3.64
C SER A 75 -16.20 -5.17 3.52
N ILE A 76 -16.64 -4.01 3.05
CA ILE A 76 -18.03 -3.69 2.68
C ILE A 76 -18.20 -3.48 1.18
N GLN A 77 -17.12 -3.52 0.42
CA GLN A 77 -17.11 -3.54 -1.05
C GLN A 77 -15.74 -4.04 -1.52
N PHE A 78 -15.72 -4.81 -2.60
CA PHE A 78 -14.49 -5.21 -3.27
C PHE A 78 -14.57 -4.92 -4.77
N ARG A 79 -13.44 -4.51 -5.38
CA ARG A 79 -13.28 -4.33 -6.82
C ARG A 79 -11.87 -4.66 -7.27
N MET A 80 -11.76 -5.28 -8.45
CA MET A 80 -10.48 -5.42 -9.15
C MET A 80 -10.33 -4.29 -10.15
N LEU A 81 -9.44 -3.33 -9.86
CA LEU A 81 -9.19 -2.19 -10.74
C LEU A 81 -8.30 -2.59 -11.93
N ASN A 82 -8.42 -1.84 -13.02
CA ASN A 82 -7.61 -2.00 -14.23
C ASN A 82 -7.76 -3.36 -14.95
N ARG A 83 -8.88 -4.06 -14.84
CA ARG A 83 -9.09 -5.36 -15.53
C ARG A 83 -8.83 -5.26 -17.03
N SER A 84 -9.23 -4.18 -17.69
CA SER A 84 -9.03 -3.97 -19.12
C SER A 84 -7.56 -3.77 -19.55
N LYS A 85 -6.65 -3.50 -18.59
CA LYS A 85 -5.23 -3.24 -18.85
C LYS A 85 -4.35 -4.48 -18.74
N GLY A 86 -4.94 -5.63 -18.44
CA GLY A 86 -4.23 -6.90 -18.29
C GLY A 86 -3.66 -7.17 -16.89
N PRO A 87 -3.23 -8.42 -16.60
CA PRO A 87 -2.94 -8.91 -15.26
C PRO A 87 -1.77 -8.20 -14.55
N ALA A 88 -0.81 -7.65 -15.30
CA ALA A 88 0.26 -6.83 -14.72
C ALA A 88 -0.25 -5.55 -14.03
N MET A 89 -1.45 -5.09 -14.40
CA MET A 89 -2.06 -3.85 -13.90
C MET A 89 -3.25 -4.10 -12.98
N TRP A 90 -3.71 -5.35 -12.86
CA TRP A 90 -4.82 -5.69 -11.97
C TRP A 90 -4.49 -5.35 -10.52
N SER A 91 -5.36 -4.59 -9.90
CA SER A 91 -5.10 -4.02 -8.59
C SER A 91 -6.34 -4.16 -7.71
N PRO A 92 -6.32 -5.08 -6.73
CA PRO A 92 -7.46 -5.25 -5.82
C PRO A 92 -7.63 -4.02 -4.92
N ARG A 93 -8.89 -3.65 -4.68
CA ARG A 93 -9.28 -2.57 -3.77
C ARG A 93 -10.53 -2.96 -3.00
N ALA A 94 -10.51 -2.76 -1.70
CA ALA A 94 -11.69 -2.96 -0.85
C ALA A 94 -12.02 -1.68 -0.07
N GLN A 95 -13.31 -1.35 0.02
CA GLN A 95 -13.82 -0.47 1.06
C GLN A 95 -13.98 -1.30 2.33
N SER A 96 -13.55 -0.76 3.47
CA SER A 96 -13.67 -1.42 4.76
C SER A 96 -14.58 -0.65 5.70
N ASP A 97 -15.29 -1.37 6.57
CA ASP A 97 -15.87 -0.76 7.75
C ASP A 97 -14.75 -0.33 8.68
N ARG A 98 -14.55 0.98 8.81
CA ARG A 98 -13.43 1.58 9.55
C ARG A 98 -13.39 1.15 11.01
N MET A 99 -14.54 1.03 11.67
CA MET A 99 -14.61 0.62 13.07
C MET A 99 -14.27 -0.87 13.23
N ARG A 100 -14.84 -1.72 12.35
CA ARG A 100 -14.56 -3.16 12.34
C ARG A 100 -13.10 -3.45 11.99
N PHE A 101 -12.49 -2.65 11.14
CA PHE A 101 -11.07 -2.77 10.79
C PHE A 101 -10.17 -2.53 12.02
N MET A 102 -10.45 -1.50 12.83
CA MET A 102 -9.73 -1.25 14.08
C MET A 102 -9.95 -2.37 15.09
N GLU A 103 -11.21 -2.83 15.26
CA GLU A 103 -11.56 -3.94 16.13
C GLU A 103 -10.82 -5.22 15.75
N ALA A 104 -10.81 -5.57 14.46
CA ALA A 104 -10.10 -6.73 13.95
C ALA A 104 -8.58 -6.66 14.13
N TRP A 105 -7.97 -5.48 13.96
CA TRP A 105 -6.55 -5.27 14.30
C TRP A 105 -6.29 -5.46 15.79
N ARG A 106 -7.16 -4.92 16.64
CA ARG A 106 -7.02 -5.09 18.09
C ARG A 106 -7.09 -6.55 18.50
N GLU A 107 -8.07 -7.30 17.98
CA GLU A 107 -8.19 -8.75 18.21
C GLU A 107 -6.94 -9.51 17.76
N GLU A 108 -6.40 -9.16 16.59
CA GLU A 108 -5.19 -9.79 16.03
C GLU A 108 -3.98 -9.58 16.95
N LEU A 109 -3.75 -8.33 17.40
CA LEU A 109 -2.63 -8.01 18.28
C LEU A 109 -2.80 -8.61 19.69
N ASP A 110 -4.02 -8.64 20.21
CA ASP A 110 -4.32 -9.24 21.53
C ASP A 110 -4.13 -10.77 21.50
N SER A 111 -4.18 -11.40 20.32
CA SER A 111 -3.97 -12.84 20.14
C SER A 111 -2.50 -13.27 20.09
N GLU A 112 -1.56 -12.32 19.97
CA GLU A 112 -0.14 -12.63 19.83
C GLU A 112 0.54 -12.82 21.20
N PRO A 113 1.00 -14.05 21.55
CA PRO A 113 1.47 -14.35 22.92
C PRO A 113 2.72 -13.58 23.36
N LEU A 114 3.55 -13.13 22.40
CA LEU A 114 4.81 -12.41 22.68
C LEU A 114 4.67 -10.90 22.46
N LEU A 115 3.44 -10.39 22.35
CA LEU A 115 3.17 -8.98 22.14
C LEU A 115 2.46 -8.37 23.35
N ASP A 116 3.17 -7.48 24.03
CA ASP A 116 2.59 -6.61 25.05
C ASP A 116 2.18 -5.28 24.43
N GLN A 117 1.15 -4.65 24.98
CA GLN A 117 0.67 -3.35 24.56
C GLN A 117 0.64 -2.36 25.74
N TRP A 118 1.04 -1.12 25.49
CA TRP A 118 1.05 -0.06 26.50
C TRP A 118 0.46 1.23 25.96
N GLN A 119 -0.50 1.80 26.68
CA GLN A 119 -1.12 3.07 26.29
C GLN A 119 -0.38 4.24 26.90
N ASP A 120 0.45 4.90 26.13
CA ASP A 120 1.18 6.10 26.48
C ASP A 120 1.78 6.76 25.22
N THR A 121 2.31 7.96 25.37
CA THR A 121 3.06 8.65 24.32
C THR A 121 4.56 8.55 24.62
N VAL A 122 5.32 8.01 23.67
CA VAL A 122 6.79 8.05 23.74
C VAL A 122 7.28 9.45 23.41
N THR A 123 8.06 10.04 24.31
CA THR A 123 8.59 11.41 24.16
C THR A 123 10.10 11.43 23.95
N ARG A 124 10.80 10.35 24.28
CA ARG A 124 12.25 10.27 24.18
C ARG A 124 12.74 8.86 23.91
N LEU A 125 13.83 8.74 23.16
CA LEU A 125 14.59 7.49 23.01
C LEU A 125 15.74 7.45 24.03
N THR A 126 16.02 6.30 24.60
CA THR A 126 17.23 6.08 25.39
C THR A 126 18.36 5.71 24.42
N LEU A 127 19.35 6.59 24.30
CA LEU A 127 20.50 6.43 23.41
C LEU A 127 21.79 6.27 24.21
N GLU A 128 22.58 5.25 23.91
CA GLU A 128 23.88 5.00 24.52
C GLU A 128 24.88 4.62 23.41
N GLU A 129 26.00 5.33 23.36
CA GLU A 129 27.10 5.06 22.40
C GLU A 129 26.65 4.89 20.94
N GLY A 130 25.71 5.75 20.49
CA GLY A 130 25.19 5.72 19.11
C GLY A 130 24.19 4.58 18.83
N ARG A 131 23.69 3.92 19.88
CA ARG A 131 22.71 2.83 19.80
C ARG A 131 21.47 3.14 20.62
N VAL A 132 20.28 2.74 20.12
CA VAL A 132 19.06 2.79 20.93
C VAL A 132 19.04 1.67 21.97
N ARG A 133 18.59 1.99 23.19
CA ARG A 133 18.49 1.07 24.33
C ARG A 133 17.11 1.02 24.97
N GLY A 134 16.17 1.81 24.46
CA GLY A 134 14.83 1.85 24.99
C GLY A 134 14.14 3.18 24.73
N VAL A 135 13.09 3.43 25.49
CA VAL A 135 12.24 4.62 25.35
C VAL A 135 11.82 5.14 26.72
N GLU A 136 11.49 6.44 26.74
CA GLU A 136 10.83 7.11 27.84
C GLU A 136 9.47 7.65 27.38
N THR A 137 8.45 7.48 28.22
CA THR A 137 7.08 7.89 27.92
C THR A 137 6.71 9.17 28.64
N GLN A 138 5.61 9.78 28.23
CA GLN A 138 5.06 10.99 28.83
C GLN A 138 4.71 10.82 30.33
N LEU A 139 4.30 9.62 30.73
CA LEU A 139 4.04 9.28 32.13
C LEU A 139 5.32 9.02 32.95
N GLY A 140 6.51 9.19 32.34
CA GLY A 140 7.80 8.97 32.99
C GLY A 140 8.17 7.48 33.13
N VAL A 141 7.53 6.59 32.36
CA VAL A 141 7.87 5.17 32.35
C VAL A 141 9.01 4.94 31.37
N HIS A 142 10.02 4.18 31.83
CA HIS A 142 11.15 3.78 31.00
C HIS A 142 11.02 2.29 30.65
N PHE A 143 11.17 1.95 29.40
CA PHE A 143 11.26 0.59 28.89
C PHE A 143 12.59 0.41 28.18
N SER A 144 13.30 -0.69 28.47
CA SER A 144 14.54 -1.05 27.76
C SER A 144 14.26 -1.99 26.61
N ALA A 145 15.06 -1.87 25.54
CA ALA A 145 14.97 -2.76 24.38
C ALA A 145 16.30 -2.83 23.62
N ASP A 146 16.48 -3.92 22.85
CA ASP A 146 17.63 -4.10 21.97
C ASP A 146 17.44 -3.42 20.62
N ALA A 147 16.17 -3.26 20.15
CA ALA A 147 15.81 -2.50 18.98
C ALA A 147 14.51 -1.72 19.20
N VAL A 148 14.37 -0.59 18.46
CA VAL A 148 13.18 0.26 18.49
C VAL A 148 12.74 0.56 17.06
N ILE A 149 11.44 0.44 16.78
CA ILE A 149 10.83 0.76 15.49
C ILE A 149 9.93 1.98 15.66
N LEU A 150 10.27 3.09 15.00
CA LEU A 150 9.50 4.34 15.03
C LEU A 150 8.51 4.39 13.86
N THR A 151 7.21 4.46 14.18
CA THR A 151 6.11 4.49 13.20
C THR A 151 5.11 5.61 13.53
N ALA A 152 5.59 6.81 13.83
CA ALA A 152 4.80 7.89 14.42
C ALA A 152 3.80 8.59 13.47
N GLY A 153 3.72 8.20 12.19
CA GLY A 153 2.73 8.75 11.25
C GLY A 153 2.84 10.27 11.08
N THR A 154 1.73 10.99 11.34
CA THR A 154 1.64 12.46 11.25
C THR A 154 1.77 13.16 12.60
N PHE A 155 2.24 12.46 13.63
CA PHE A 155 2.17 12.97 15.01
C PHE A 155 3.38 13.81 15.43
N LEU A 156 4.57 13.57 14.85
CA LEU A 156 5.78 14.31 15.20
C LEU A 156 5.65 15.77 14.77
N SER A 157 5.63 16.67 15.75
CA SER A 157 5.41 18.11 15.56
C SER A 157 4.19 18.43 14.68
N GLY A 158 3.13 17.61 14.79
CA GLY A 158 1.94 17.70 13.96
C GLY A 158 1.21 19.04 14.11
N LEU A 159 0.89 19.68 12.98
CA LEU A 159 0.18 20.97 12.92
C LEU A 159 -0.92 20.90 11.85
N MET A 160 -2.17 21.01 12.30
CA MET A 160 -3.35 21.02 11.44
C MET A 160 -3.73 22.43 11.02
N HIS A 161 -4.16 22.58 9.77
CA HIS A 161 -4.60 23.85 9.19
C HIS A 161 -6.05 23.78 8.72
N PHE A 162 -6.86 24.71 9.18
CA PHE A 162 -8.27 24.92 8.82
C PHE A 162 -8.43 26.38 8.36
N GLY A 163 -8.10 26.68 7.12
CA GLY A 163 -7.92 28.06 6.69
C GLY A 163 -6.81 28.74 7.49
N GLU A 164 -7.11 29.89 8.05
CA GLU A 164 -6.18 30.69 8.87
C GLU A 164 -5.91 30.08 10.27
N LEU A 165 -6.80 29.18 10.72
CA LEU A 165 -6.69 28.53 12.03
C LEU A 165 -5.66 27.42 12.01
N GLN A 166 -4.73 27.44 12.97
CA GLN A 166 -3.75 26.40 13.21
C GLN A 166 -3.99 25.73 14.56
N ILE A 167 -4.01 24.39 14.57
CA ILE A 167 -4.18 23.59 15.78
C ILE A 167 -3.08 22.53 15.83
N THR A 168 -2.33 22.48 16.92
CA THR A 168 -1.35 21.40 17.15
C THR A 168 -2.08 20.07 17.32
N GLY A 169 -1.60 19.04 16.64
CA GLY A 169 -2.19 17.70 16.71
C GLY A 169 -1.71 16.81 15.55
N GLY A 170 -1.70 15.53 15.76
CA GLY A 170 -1.39 14.54 14.71
C GLY A 170 -2.59 14.23 13.82
N ARG A 171 -3.79 14.29 14.40
CA ARG A 171 -5.11 14.20 13.76
C ARG A 171 -6.11 15.03 14.57
N ILE A 172 -7.29 15.26 14.01
CA ILE A 172 -8.34 16.00 14.72
C ILE A 172 -8.65 15.33 16.07
N SER A 173 -8.62 16.11 17.14
CA SER A 173 -8.80 15.67 18.54
C SER A 173 -7.73 14.69 19.07
N GLU A 174 -6.58 14.62 18.43
CA GLU A 174 -5.44 13.81 18.89
C GLU A 174 -4.18 14.68 18.99
N PRO A 175 -3.51 14.72 20.15
CA PRO A 175 -2.38 15.61 20.38
C PRO A 175 -1.17 15.26 19.52
N ALA A 176 -0.34 16.25 19.21
CA ALA A 176 0.96 16.04 18.59
C ALA A 176 1.98 15.50 19.59
N THR A 177 3.03 14.87 19.08
CA THR A 177 4.16 14.35 19.85
C THR A 177 5.40 15.22 19.62
N TYR A 178 6.08 15.58 20.68
CA TYR A 178 7.31 16.37 20.68
C TYR A 178 8.44 15.63 21.39
N GLY A 179 9.68 16.05 21.17
CA GLY A 179 10.88 15.55 21.83
C GLY A 179 11.68 14.53 20.97
N ILE A 180 11.00 13.66 20.23
CA ILE A 180 11.70 12.64 19.40
C ILE A 180 12.40 13.30 18.20
N SER A 181 11.72 14.17 17.46
CA SER A 181 12.31 14.82 16.28
C SER A 181 13.54 15.63 16.65
N GLU A 182 13.45 16.42 17.71
CA GLU A 182 14.54 17.24 18.21
C GLU A 182 15.73 16.36 18.61
N GLN A 183 15.49 15.29 19.35
CA GLN A 183 16.53 14.35 19.76
C GLN A 183 17.22 13.68 18.56
N LEU A 184 16.46 13.28 17.54
CA LEU A 184 17.00 12.65 16.33
C LEU A 184 17.82 13.65 15.50
N GLN A 185 17.40 14.92 15.43
CA GLN A 185 18.19 15.98 14.79
C GLN A 185 19.52 16.23 15.54
N GLU A 186 19.50 16.29 16.87
CA GLU A 186 20.71 16.41 17.69
C GLU A 186 21.66 15.23 17.48
N ALA A 187 21.12 14.04 17.25
CA ALA A 187 21.90 12.84 16.93
C ALA A 187 22.41 12.79 15.47
N GLY A 188 22.09 13.79 14.64
CA GLY A 188 22.58 13.91 13.26
C GLY A 188 21.64 13.33 12.20
N ILE A 189 20.40 12.97 12.52
CA ILE A 189 19.41 12.53 11.55
C ILE A 189 18.80 13.74 10.86
N ARG A 190 18.87 13.80 9.53
CA ARG A 190 18.25 14.86 8.71
C ARG A 190 16.73 14.73 8.77
N THR A 191 16.08 15.80 9.16
CA THR A 191 14.63 15.92 9.33
C THR A 191 14.14 17.07 8.46
N ASP A 192 12.96 16.91 7.89
CA ASP A 192 12.26 17.97 7.17
C ASP A 192 10.75 17.81 7.41
N ARG A 193 9.94 18.68 6.82
CA ARG A 193 8.48 18.65 7.00
C ARG A 193 7.76 18.29 5.72
N MET A 194 6.73 17.45 5.87
CA MET A 194 5.80 17.12 4.78
C MET A 194 4.37 17.51 5.15
N LYS A 195 3.55 17.64 4.12
CA LYS A 195 2.14 17.97 4.24
C LYS A 195 1.29 16.88 3.59
N THR A 196 0.21 16.52 4.26
CA THR A 196 -0.90 15.77 3.65
C THR A 196 -2.22 16.44 3.99
N GLY A 197 -3.34 15.87 3.54
CA GLY A 197 -4.66 16.42 3.82
C GLY A 197 -5.73 15.34 3.81
N THR A 198 -6.89 15.70 4.32
CA THR A 198 -8.07 14.85 4.34
C THR A 198 -9.31 15.66 3.92
N PRO A 199 -10.29 15.06 3.23
CA PRO A 199 -11.55 15.73 2.91
C PRO A 199 -12.51 15.73 4.10
N PRO A 200 -13.63 16.49 4.00
CA PRO A 200 -14.68 16.47 4.99
C PRO A 200 -15.35 15.09 5.09
N ARG A 201 -15.95 14.83 6.26
CA ARG A 201 -16.85 13.69 6.49
C ARG A 201 -18.28 14.20 6.50
N ILE A 202 -19.14 13.51 5.77
CA ILE A 202 -20.48 13.94 5.41
C ILE A 202 -21.52 13.05 6.08
N ASP A 203 -22.61 13.67 6.55
CA ASP A 203 -23.78 12.96 7.05
C ASP A 203 -24.66 12.52 5.86
N ALA A 204 -24.68 11.22 5.57
CA ALA A 204 -25.43 10.64 4.47
C ALA A 204 -26.94 10.96 4.48
N ARG A 205 -27.52 11.26 5.66
CA ARG A 205 -28.93 11.65 5.80
C ARG A 205 -29.25 13.00 5.17
N SER A 206 -28.23 13.77 4.84
CA SER A 206 -28.33 15.08 4.19
C SER A 206 -28.05 15.06 2.69
N LEU A 207 -27.93 13.89 2.09
CA LEU A 207 -27.52 13.68 0.71
C LEU A 207 -28.71 13.27 -0.16
N HIS A 208 -28.68 13.71 -1.41
CA HIS A 208 -29.61 13.28 -2.46
C HIS A 208 -28.93 12.18 -3.30
N LEU A 209 -28.89 10.96 -2.76
CA LEU A 209 -28.18 9.82 -3.37
C LEU A 209 -28.77 9.39 -4.72
N ASP A 210 -30.07 9.66 -4.95
CA ASP A 210 -30.77 9.42 -6.21
C ASP A 210 -30.28 10.31 -7.36
N GLU A 211 -29.60 11.41 -7.06
CA GLU A 211 -28.97 12.31 -8.04
C GLU A 211 -27.49 11.93 -8.34
N MET A 212 -26.98 10.83 -7.78
CA MET A 212 -25.59 10.39 -7.92
C MET A 212 -25.47 9.11 -8.74
N GLY A 213 -24.32 8.91 -9.37
CA GLY A 213 -23.99 7.63 -9.99
C GLY A 213 -23.69 6.57 -8.91
N VAL A 214 -24.22 5.37 -9.07
CA VAL A 214 -23.96 4.24 -8.17
C VAL A 214 -22.77 3.44 -8.68
N GLN A 215 -21.84 3.12 -7.79
CA GLN A 215 -20.71 2.25 -8.07
C GLN A 215 -20.77 1.02 -7.18
N GLU A 216 -21.26 -0.09 -7.74
CA GLU A 216 -21.35 -1.38 -7.06
C GLU A 216 -19.98 -2.05 -6.92
N GLY A 217 -19.89 -2.95 -5.94
CA GLY A 217 -18.78 -3.88 -5.82
C GLY A 217 -18.86 -5.02 -6.83
N GLU A 218 -17.80 -5.82 -6.87
CA GLU A 218 -17.73 -7.06 -7.65
C GLU A 218 -17.92 -8.26 -6.71
N ASP A 219 -18.66 -9.26 -7.18
CA ASP A 219 -18.88 -10.51 -6.45
C ASP A 219 -18.28 -11.68 -7.23
N ASP A 220 -16.96 -11.80 -7.16
CA ASP A 220 -16.20 -12.89 -7.76
C ASP A 220 -15.24 -13.52 -6.72
N HIS A 221 -14.33 -14.39 -7.17
CA HIS A 221 -13.41 -15.12 -6.28
C HIS A 221 -12.26 -14.27 -5.70
N HIS A 222 -12.07 -13.03 -6.15
CA HIS A 222 -10.94 -12.22 -5.73
C HIS A 222 -11.08 -11.71 -4.29
N LYS A 223 -9.97 -11.73 -3.58
CA LYS A 223 -9.77 -11.22 -2.22
C LYS A 223 -8.29 -10.90 -2.01
N PHE A 224 -7.91 -10.37 -0.85
CA PHE A 224 -6.50 -10.08 -0.58
C PHE A 224 -5.72 -11.29 -0.08
N SER A 225 -6.27 -12.08 0.85
CA SER A 225 -5.53 -13.19 1.44
C SER A 225 -5.46 -14.41 0.54
N TYR A 226 -4.30 -15.08 0.55
CA TYR A 226 -4.08 -16.39 -0.07
C TYR A 226 -4.55 -17.56 0.79
N LEU A 227 -4.93 -17.31 2.05
CA LEU A 227 -5.51 -18.33 2.91
C LEU A 227 -6.91 -18.71 2.43
N ASP A 228 -7.35 -19.92 2.77
CA ASP A 228 -8.68 -20.42 2.41
C ASP A 228 -9.75 -19.83 3.36
N THR A 229 -9.96 -18.53 3.21
CA THR A 229 -10.95 -17.74 3.94
C THR A 229 -12.09 -17.34 3.00
N PRO A 230 -13.28 -16.96 3.53
CA PRO A 230 -14.37 -16.47 2.69
C PRO A 230 -13.94 -15.30 1.78
N THR A 231 -14.44 -15.28 0.56
CA THR A 231 -14.17 -14.21 -0.41
C THR A 231 -14.84 -12.89 -0.05
N ARG A 232 -15.86 -12.94 0.79
CA ARG A 232 -16.55 -11.74 1.31
C ARG A 232 -16.69 -11.82 2.82
N SER A 233 -16.61 -10.66 3.45
CA SER A 233 -16.93 -10.52 4.88
C SER A 233 -18.40 -10.79 5.11
N THR A 234 -18.77 -11.04 6.38
CA THR A 234 -20.16 -11.17 6.80
C THR A 234 -20.90 -9.83 6.86
N LEU A 235 -20.21 -8.72 6.62
CA LEU A 235 -20.78 -7.38 6.64
C LEU A 235 -21.63 -7.12 5.39
N ARG A 236 -22.64 -6.26 5.53
CA ARG A 236 -23.46 -5.84 4.40
C ARG A 236 -22.59 -5.11 3.35
N GLN A 237 -22.65 -5.57 2.11
CA GLN A 237 -21.95 -4.91 1.01
C GLN A 237 -22.69 -3.62 0.62
N LEU A 238 -21.94 -2.53 0.41
CA LEU A 238 -22.46 -1.20 0.16
C LEU A 238 -21.85 -0.62 -1.12
N PRO A 239 -22.64 0.13 -1.93
CA PRO A 239 -22.09 0.86 -3.05
C PRO A 239 -21.32 2.10 -2.58
N CYS A 240 -20.40 2.57 -3.41
CA CYS A 240 -19.93 3.95 -3.42
C CYS A 240 -20.78 4.78 -4.39
N TYR A 241 -20.73 6.10 -4.25
CA TYR A 241 -21.46 7.00 -5.14
C TYR A 241 -20.49 7.93 -5.84
N THR A 242 -20.81 8.30 -7.10
CA THR A 242 -20.01 9.21 -7.91
C THR A 242 -20.79 10.48 -8.18
N LEU A 243 -20.10 11.62 -8.08
CA LEU A 243 -20.64 12.92 -8.39
C LEU A 243 -19.51 13.82 -8.92
N TYR A 244 -19.86 15.06 -9.27
CA TYR A 244 -18.89 16.00 -9.84
C TYR A 244 -19.05 17.37 -9.17
N THR A 245 -17.93 18.08 -9.02
CA THR A 245 -17.96 19.53 -8.79
C THR A 245 -18.52 20.24 -10.02
N ASN A 246 -18.88 21.50 -9.88
CA ASN A 246 -19.35 22.35 -10.96
C ASN A 246 -18.73 23.76 -10.88
N GLU A 247 -19.00 24.60 -11.87
CA GLU A 247 -18.42 25.93 -11.94
C GLU A 247 -18.82 26.82 -10.74
N ALA A 248 -20.07 26.70 -10.24
CA ALA A 248 -20.49 27.44 -9.05
C ALA A 248 -19.68 27.05 -7.79
N CYS A 249 -19.42 25.75 -7.62
CA CYS A 249 -18.52 25.27 -6.57
C CYS A 249 -17.09 25.81 -6.75
N HIS A 250 -16.58 25.78 -7.99
CA HIS A 250 -15.24 26.31 -8.29
C HIS A 250 -15.13 27.82 -8.06
N ALA A 251 -16.18 28.60 -8.33
CA ALA A 251 -16.20 30.04 -8.07
C ALA A 251 -16.00 30.35 -6.59
N VAL A 252 -16.76 29.68 -5.70
CA VAL A 252 -16.62 29.82 -4.24
C VAL A 252 -15.17 29.48 -3.80
N LEU A 253 -14.62 28.39 -4.32
CA LEU A 253 -13.25 27.97 -3.96
C LEU A 253 -12.19 28.96 -4.46
N ARG A 254 -12.35 29.53 -5.67
CA ARG A 254 -11.41 30.51 -6.24
C ARG A 254 -11.41 31.82 -5.46
N GLU A 255 -12.60 32.30 -5.05
CA GLU A 255 -12.73 33.54 -4.26
C GLU A 255 -12.05 33.44 -2.89
N ALA A 256 -11.90 32.24 -2.36
CA ALA A 256 -11.30 32.00 -1.05
C ALA A 256 -9.84 31.49 -1.08
N LEU A 257 -9.18 31.51 -2.24
CA LEU A 257 -7.81 30.97 -2.37
C LEU A 257 -6.78 31.69 -1.48
N ASP A 258 -6.95 32.99 -1.23
CA ASP A 258 -6.11 33.78 -0.33
C ASP A 258 -6.25 33.37 1.14
N ARG A 259 -7.32 32.66 1.49
CA ARG A 259 -7.58 32.08 2.81
C ARG A 259 -7.08 30.63 2.95
N SER A 260 -6.59 30.05 1.85
CA SER A 260 -6.01 28.71 1.86
C SER A 260 -4.57 28.75 2.41
N PRO A 261 -4.22 27.97 3.43
CA PRO A 261 -2.87 27.89 3.94
C PRO A 261 -1.83 27.45 2.89
N LEU A 262 -2.27 26.81 1.79
CA LEU A 262 -1.42 26.44 0.65
C LEU A 262 -1.02 27.64 -0.22
N TYR A 263 -1.82 28.73 -0.22
CA TYR A 263 -1.63 29.87 -1.10
C TYR A 263 -1.35 31.17 -0.34
N ASN A 264 -1.61 31.23 0.98
CA ASN A 264 -1.32 32.39 1.81
C ASN A 264 0.09 32.37 2.46
N GLY A 265 0.88 31.33 2.20
CA GLY A 265 2.26 31.21 2.71
C GLY A 265 2.40 30.55 4.10
N GLN A 266 1.31 30.10 4.72
CA GLN A 266 1.35 29.38 6.00
C GLN A 266 2.01 28.01 5.86
N ILE A 267 1.67 27.24 4.81
CA ILE A 267 2.27 25.95 4.47
C ILE A 267 3.37 26.17 3.45
N GLN A 268 4.60 25.84 3.82
CA GLN A 268 5.76 25.88 2.93
C GLN A 268 6.21 24.47 2.52
N SER A 269 5.78 23.46 3.23
CA SER A 269 6.10 22.04 2.93
C SER A 269 5.37 21.54 1.69
N ILE A 270 5.97 20.56 1.01
CA ILE A 270 5.45 19.99 -0.23
C ILE A 270 4.37 18.95 0.09
N GLY A 271 3.23 19.07 -0.57
CA GLY A 271 2.13 18.10 -0.49
C GLY A 271 2.19 17.03 -1.58
N PRO A 272 1.37 15.97 -1.46
CA PRO A 272 1.38 14.85 -2.39
C PRO A 272 0.86 15.25 -3.77
N ARG A 273 1.65 14.99 -4.81
CA ARG A 273 1.34 15.30 -6.21
C ARG A 273 0.07 14.59 -6.73
N TYR A 274 -0.15 13.36 -6.27
CA TYR A 274 -1.21 12.47 -6.80
C TYR A 274 -2.48 12.41 -5.93
N CYS A 275 -2.55 13.20 -4.87
CA CYS A 275 -3.75 13.45 -4.10
C CYS A 275 -3.83 14.95 -3.80
N PRO A 276 -3.92 15.80 -4.84
CA PRO A 276 -3.96 17.24 -4.63
C PRO A 276 -5.26 17.62 -3.93
N SER A 277 -5.20 18.70 -3.16
CA SER A 277 -6.40 19.30 -2.59
C SER A 277 -7.30 19.83 -3.71
N ILE A 278 -8.56 20.09 -3.39
CA ILE A 278 -9.49 20.66 -4.37
C ILE A 278 -9.01 22.04 -4.84
N GLU A 279 -8.42 22.84 -3.95
CA GLU A 279 -7.82 24.14 -4.29
C GLU A 279 -6.70 23.97 -5.34
N THR A 280 -5.84 22.99 -5.17
CA THR A 280 -4.79 22.72 -6.14
C THR A 280 -5.36 22.26 -7.49
N LYS A 281 -6.44 21.47 -7.48
CA LYS A 281 -7.10 21.03 -8.72
C LYS A 281 -7.67 22.18 -9.52
N ILE A 282 -8.39 23.11 -8.88
CA ILE A 282 -8.99 24.25 -9.57
C ILE A 282 -7.96 25.28 -10.06
N VAL A 283 -6.77 25.33 -9.46
CA VAL A 283 -5.67 26.18 -9.93
C VAL A 283 -4.91 25.50 -11.06
N THR A 284 -4.49 24.25 -10.87
CA THR A 284 -3.66 23.52 -11.84
C THR A 284 -4.42 23.12 -13.09
N PHE A 285 -5.71 22.80 -12.96
CA PHE A 285 -6.59 22.39 -14.05
C PHE A 285 -7.75 23.38 -14.22
N ALA A 286 -7.40 24.67 -14.33
CA ALA A 286 -8.37 25.76 -14.42
C ALA A 286 -9.28 25.69 -15.66
N ASP A 287 -8.88 24.94 -16.69
CA ASP A 287 -9.65 24.65 -17.91
C ASP A 287 -10.76 23.60 -17.71
N LYS A 288 -10.76 22.89 -16.57
CA LYS A 288 -11.76 21.88 -16.26
C LYS A 288 -12.95 22.51 -15.54
N ASP A 289 -14.13 22.31 -16.10
CA ASP A 289 -15.41 22.77 -15.55
C ASP A 289 -15.94 21.90 -14.40
N ARG A 290 -15.35 20.68 -14.22
CA ARG A 290 -15.74 19.73 -13.17
C ARG A 290 -14.63 18.76 -12.81
N HIS A 291 -14.64 18.31 -11.56
CA HIS A 291 -13.79 17.23 -11.03
C HIS A 291 -14.66 16.13 -10.44
N GLN A 292 -14.29 14.89 -10.72
CA GLN A 292 -14.98 13.72 -10.16
C GLN A 292 -14.71 13.57 -8.66
N LEU A 293 -15.76 13.27 -7.92
CA LEU A 293 -15.76 12.96 -6.51
C LEU A 293 -16.37 11.58 -6.28
N PHE A 294 -15.97 10.94 -5.17
CA PHE A 294 -16.54 9.67 -4.74
C PHE A 294 -16.99 9.82 -3.29
N LEU A 295 -18.21 9.37 -3.01
CA LEU A 295 -18.71 9.18 -1.66
C LEU A 295 -18.51 7.73 -1.27
N GLU A 296 -17.71 7.52 -0.24
CA GLU A 296 -17.31 6.21 0.26
C GLU A 296 -17.87 6.02 1.67
N PRO A 297 -18.74 5.01 1.92
CA PRO A 297 -19.27 4.75 3.26
C PRO A 297 -18.13 4.37 4.21
N GLU A 298 -18.13 4.92 5.42
CA GLU A 298 -17.13 4.61 6.44
C GLU A 298 -17.46 3.35 7.25
N GLY A 299 -18.61 2.73 7.02
CA GLY A 299 -19.03 1.49 7.65
C GLY A 299 -20.48 1.11 7.36
N GLU A 300 -20.84 -0.13 7.71
CA GLU A 300 -22.18 -0.66 7.43
C GLU A 300 -23.29 -0.06 8.32
N ARG A 301 -22.92 0.48 9.49
CA ARG A 301 -23.86 0.96 10.53
C ARG A 301 -23.67 2.43 10.87
N THR A 302 -22.98 3.19 10.02
CA THR A 302 -22.81 4.63 10.19
C THR A 302 -23.38 5.40 9.03
N ASN A 303 -23.81 6.64 9.31
CA ASN A 303 -24.18 7.61 8.27
C ASN A 303 -23.01 8.48 7.83
N GLU A 304 -21.79 8.18 8.32
CA GLU A 304 -20.58 8.92 7.96
C GLU A 304 -20.03 8.45 6.62
N TYR A 305 -19.86 9.39 5.70
CA TYR A 305 -19.29 9.15 4.38
C TYR A 305 -18.04 10.02 4.15
N TYR A 306 -17.02 9.41 3.57
CA TYR A 306 -15.79 10.05 3.14
C TYR A 306 -15.97 10.64 1.74
N LEU A 307 -15.67 11.94 1.54
CA LEU A 307 -15.78 12.59 0.24
C LEU A 307 -14.41 12.57 -0.49
N ASN A 308 -14.10 11.45 -1.12
CA ASN A 308 -12.86 11.29 -1.86
C ASN A 308 -12.78 12.27 -3.05
N GLY A 309 -11.65 12.96 -3.17
CA GLY A 309 -11.40 13.94 -4.23
C GLY A 309 -11.62 15.40 -3.82
N PHE A 310 -12.21 15.65 -2.64
CA PHE A 310 -12.45 17.00 -2.09
C PHE A 310 -11.59 17.27 -0.84
N SER A 311 -10.35 16.83 -0.81
CA SER A 311 -9.42 17.23 0.26
C SER A 311 -9.24 18.75 0.22
N SER A 312 -9.39 19.41 1.35
CA SER A 312 -9.35 20.87 1.43
C SER A 312 -8.74 21.31 2.76
N SER A 313 -8.03 22.42 2.72
CA SER A 313 -7.55 23.15 3.91
C SER A 313 -8.21 24.52 4.07
N LEU A 314 -9.19 24.85 3.25
CA LEU A 314 -9.98 26.08 3.34
C LEU A 314 -10.77 26.13 4.67
N PRO A 315 -11.19 27.32 5.12
CA PRO A 315 -12.06 27.45 6.29
C PRO A 315 -13.35 26.64 6.14
N LEU A 316 -13.90 26.20 7.29
CA LEU A 316 -15.09 25.32 7.31
C LEU A 316 -16.27 25.90 6.54
N GLU A 317 -16.56 27.20 6.73
CA GLU A 317 -17.68 27.87 6.04
C GLU A 317 -17.51 27.87 4.53
N VAL A 318 -16.28 28.02 4.03
CA VAL A 318 -16.00 27.98 2.58
C VAL A 318 -16.18 26.57 2.03
N GLN A 319 -15.70 25.53 2.75
CA GLN A 319 -15.91 24.13 2.36
C GLN A 319 -17.40 23.82 2.26
N LEU A 320 -18.19 24.25 3.26
CA LEU A 320 -19.63 24.00 3.30
C LEU A 320 -20.38 24.74 2.18
N GLU A 321 -20.03 26.01 1.95
CA GLU A 321 -20.62 26.82 0.87
C GLU A 321 -20.33 26.23 -0.50
N ALA A 322 -19.07 25.86 -0.76
CA ALA A 322 -18.66 25.23 -2.02
C ALA A 322 -19.39 23.89 -2.27
N LEU A 323 -19.50 23.04 -1.26
CA LEU A 323 -20.20 21.76 -1.39
C LEU A 323 -21.69 21.95 -1.68
N ARG A 324 -22.35 22.95 -1.10
CA ARG A 324 -23.77 23.25 -1.33
C ARG A 324 -24.09 23.73 -2.76
N GLN A 325 -23.08 24.15 -3.52
CA GLN A 325 -23.25 24.46 -4.94
C GLN A 325 -23.41 23.21 -5.82
N ILE A 326 -23.12 22.02 -5.29
CA ILE A 326 -23.31 20.75 -6.00
C ILE A 326 -24.74 20.27 -5.74
N PRO A 327 -25.58 20.07 -6.78
CA PRO A 327 -27.01 19.76 -6.59
C PRO A 327 -27.28 18.63 -5.61
N ALA A 328 -26.60 17.51 -5.75
CA ALA A 328 -26.76 16.35 -4.86
C ALA A 328 -26.31 16.60 -3.40
N LEU A 329 -25.59 17.70 -3.14
CA LEU A 329 -25.07 18.11 -1.82
C LEU A 329 -25.68 19.41 -1.30
N ARG A 330 -26.76 19.94 -1.91
CA ARG A 330 -27.37 21.25 -1.56
C ARG A 330 -27.76 21.37 -0.08
N ASP A 331 -28.13 20.27 0.57
CA ASP A 331 -28.52 20.22 1.97
C ASP A 331 -27.45 19.61 2.88
N VAL A 332 -26.21 19.50 2.38
CA VAL A 332 -25.12 18.77 3.04
C VAL A 332 -24.84 19.26 4.46
N ARG A 333 -24.67 18.30 5.36
CA ARG A 333 -24.16 18.49 6.73
C ARG A 333 -22.87 17.73 6.89
N LEU A 334 -21.93 18.33 7.62
CA LEU A 334 -20.63 17.73 7.88
C LEU A 334 -20.57 17.19 9.31
N TYR A 335 -19.96 16.04 9.50
CA TYR A 335 -19.50 15.56 10.81
C TYR A 335 -18.21 16.27 11.21
N ARG A 336 -17.31 16.53 10.25
CA ARG A 336 -16.06 17.27 10.44
C ARG A 336 -15.53 17.82 9.10
N PRO A 337 -14.81 18.95 9.12
CA PRO A 337 -14.24 19.52 7.90
C PRO A 337 -13.05 18.73 7.39
N GLY A 338 -12.65 19.00 6.15
CA GLY A 338 -11.32 18.70 5.65
C GLY A 338 -10.28 19.62 6.28
N TYR A 339 -9.03 19.17 6.32
CA TYR A 339 -7.89 19.95 6.80
C TYR A 339 -6.59 19.48 6.17
N ALA A 340 -5.58 20.33 6.18
CA ALA A 340 -4.21 19.94 5.90
C ALA A 340 -3.47 19.68 7.22
N ILE A 341 -2.48 18.79 7.19
CA ILE A 341 -1.60 18.53 8.31
C ILE A 341 -0.15 18.54 7.84
N GLU A 342 0.69 19.27 8.56
CA GLU A 342 2.15 19.23 8.44
C GLU A 342 2.74 18.43 9.60
N TYR A 343 3.79 17.67 9.32
CA TYR A 343 4.46 16.80 10.29
C TYR A 343 5.92 16.59 9.89
N ASP A 344 6.73 16.18 10.87
CA ASP A 344 8.14 15.88 10.64
C ASP A 344 8.29 14.50 9.97
N PHE A 345 9.21 14.42 9.02
CA PHE A 345 9.69 13.17 8.44
C PHE A 345 11.22 13.18 8.40
N PHE A 346 11.81 12.00 8.25
CA PHE A 346 13.25 11.80 8.20
C PHE A 346 13.66 11.38 6.80
N ASP A 347 14.73 11.97 6.28
CA ASP A 347 15.25 11.61 4.95
C ASP A 347 15.57 10.11 4.89
N PRO A 348 14.84 9.32 4.08
CA PRO A 348 14.99 7.87 4.06
C PRO A 348 16.30 7.37 3.45
N THR A 349 17.09 8.24 2.79
CA THR A 349 18.45 7.89 2.31
C THR A 349 19.40 7.59 3.47
N GLN A 350 19.04 7.95 4.69
CA GLN A 350 19.74 7.63 5.93
C GLN A 350 19.44 6.23 6.47
N LEU A 351 18.64 5.44 5.75
CA LEU A 351 18.29 4.07 6.12
C LEU A 351 19.00 3.05 5.23
N HIS A 352 19.26 1.90 5.80
CA HIS A 352 19.60 0.69 5.06
C HIS A 352 18.34 0.10 4.39
N HIS A 353 18.50 -0.84 3.46
CA HIS A 353 17.36 -1.58 2.87
C HIS A 353 16.58 -2.41 3.92
N THR A 354 17.14 -2.64 5.09
CA THR A 354 16.47 -3.22 6.26
C THR A 354 15.56 -2.24 7.00
N LEU A 355 15.58 -0.96 6.61
CA LEU A 355 14.96 0.19 7.27
C LEU A 355 15.62 0.56 8.62
N GLU A 356 16.77 -0.02 8.96
CA GLU A 356 17.59 0.43 10.07
C GLU A 356 18.29 1.74 9.73
N SER A 357 18.39 2.64 10.71
CA SER A 357 19.16 3.89 10.60
C SER A 357 20.66 3.62 10.40
N LYS A 358 21.30 4.34 9.49
CA LYS A 358 22.75 4.38 9.32
C LYS A 358 23.46 5.21 10.41
N VAL A 359 22.71 5.99 11.20
CA VAL A 359 23.21 6.94 12.20
C VAL A 359 23.09 6.37 13.60
N ILE A 360 21.97 5.73 13.93
CA ILE A 360 21.67 5.17 15.24
C ILE A 360 21.42 3.67 15.08
N ALA A 361 22.30 2.85 15.63
CA ALA A 361 22.19 1.40 15.56
C ALA A 361 20.95 0.91 16.35
N GLY A 362 20.26 -0.10 15.84
CA GLY A 362 19.07 -0.67 16.44
C GLY A 362 17.80 0.16 16.30
N LEU A 363 17.86 1.36 15.67
CA LEU A 363 16.70 2.19 15.38
C LEU A 363 16.21 1.94 13.95
N PHE A 364 14.95 1.52 13.82
CA PHE A 364 14.25 1.32 12.55
C PHE A 364 13.18 2.39 12.36
N LEU A 365 12.99 2.85 11.14
CA LEU A 365 11.98 3.85 10.77
C LEU A 365 11.07 3.25 9.70
N ALA A 366 9.75 3.31 9.91
CA ALA A 366 8.80 2.74 8.95
C ALA A 366 7.52 3.60 8.82
N GLY A 367 6.98 3.63 7.60
CA GLY A 367 5.74 4.33 7.29
C GLY A 367 5.97 5.80 6.96
N GLN A 368 5.03 6.63 7.37
CA GLN A 368 4.96 8.03 6.96
C GLN A 368 6.13 8.88 7.43
N VAL A 369 6.80 8.49 8.50
CA VAL A 369 8.04 9.13 8.98
C VAL A 369 9.20 9.04 7.98
N ASN A 370 9.11 8.17 6.98
CA ASN A 370 10.06 8.05 5.86
C ASN A 370 9.63 8.86 4.63
N GLY A 371 8.64 9.75 4.76
CA GLY A 371 8.15 10.58 3.67
C GLY A 371 7.22 9.86 2.69
N THR A 372 6.58 8.77 3.08
CA THR A 372 5.56 8.07 2.27
C THR A 372 4.15 8.50 2.65
N THR A 373 3.19 8.30 1.74
CA THR A 373 1.76 8.42 2.03
C THR A 373 1.01 7.18 1.53
N GLY A 374 0.20 6.60 2.40
CA GLY A 374 -0.65 5.45 2.13
C GLY A 374 -0.50 4.36 3.17
N TYR A 375 -1.62 3.68 3.45
CA TYR A 375 -1.69 2.61 4.45
C TYR A 375 -0.83 1.42 4.06
N GLU A 376 -0.86 1.08 2.78
CA GLU A 376 -0.19 -0.08 2.20
C GLU A 376 1.32 0.10 2.19
N GLU A 377 1.79 1.31 1.83
CA GLU A 377 3.21 1.67 1.90
C GLU A 377 3.72 1.64 3.34
N ALA A 378 2.90 2.12 4.28
CA ALA A 378 3.25 2.08 5.70
C ALA A 378 3.30 0.64 6.23
N ALA A 379 2.29 -0.18 5.90
CA ALA A 379 2.21 -1.58 6.32
C ALA A 379 3.37 -2.41 5.75
N GLY A 380 3.70 -2.23 4.46
CA GLY A 380 4.84 -2.92 3.83
C GLY A 380 6.17 -2.58 4.50
N GLN A 381 6.41 -1.29 4.78
CA GLN A 381 7.60 -0.86 5.52
C GLN A 381 7.61 -1.41 6.95
N GLY A 382 6.47 -1.35 7.65
CA GLY A 382 6.33 -1.87 9.00
C GLY A 382 6.67 -3.36 9.08
N LEU A 383 6.15 -4.16 8.15
CA LEU A 383 6.43 -5.58 8.04
C LEU A 383 7.94 -5.84 7.89
N ILE A 384 8.59 -5.17 6.94
CA ILE A 384 10.04 -5.32 6.71
C ILE A 384 10.87 -4.85 7.90
N ALA A 385 10.50 -3.75 8.55
CA ALA A 385 11.16 -3.26 9.76
C ALA A 385 11.02 -4.25 10.93
N GLY A 386 9.82 -4.80 11.14
CA GLY A 386 9.58 -5.81 12.17
C GLY A 386 10.38 -7.08 11.96
N ILE A 387 10.41 -7.59 10.72
CA ILE A 387 11.25 -8.74 10.34
C ILE A 387 12.73 -8.44 10.65
N ASN A 388 13.25 -7.31 10.18
CA ASN A 388 14.68 -7.01 10.30
C ASN A 388 15.11 -6.64 11.73
N ALA A 389 14.23 -6.03 12.52
CA ALA A 389 14.49 -5.86 13.94
C ALA A 389 14.62 -7.20 14.66
N HIS A 390 13.73 -8.17 14.37
CA HIS A 390 13.86 -9.54 14.86
C HIS A 390 15.17 -10.18 14.39
N GLN A 391 15.49 -10.12 13.10
CA GLN A 391 16.73 -10.71 12.57
C GLN A 391 17.96 -10.14 13.26
N GLN A 392 17.99 -8.82 13.48
CA GLN A 392 19.12 -8.14 14.12
C GLN A 392 19.30 -8.55 15.60
N VAL A 393 18.23 -8.57 16.40
CA VAL A 393 18.33 -8.89 17.83
C VAL A 393 18.68 -10.35 18.10
N HIS A 394 18.47 -11.22 17.11
CA HIS A 394 18.81 -12.63 17.16
C HIS A 394 20.06 -13.01 16.34
N ASP A 395 20.84 -12.02 15.87
CA ASP A 395 22.05 -12.22 15.05
C ASP A 395 21.80 -13.08 13.80
N LEU A 396 20.61 -12.94 13.18
CA LEU A 396 20.20 -13.63 11.96
C LEU A 396 20.50 -12.78 10.72
N PRO A 397 20.62 -13.39 9.52
CA PRO A 397 20.83 -12.64 8.28
C PRO A 397 19.72 -11.63 7.99
N PRO A 398 20.01 -10.44 7.45
CA PRO A 398 19.01 -9.46 7.12
C PRO A 398 18.08 -9.96 6.01
N PHE A 399 16.80 -9.55 6.09
CA PHE A 399 15.78 -9.85 5.11
C PHE A 399 15.53 -8.62 4.22
N THR A 400 15.81 -8.74 2.94
CA THR A 400 15.58 -7.70 1.95
C THR A 400 14.90 -8.27 0.71
N LEU A 401 14.15 -7.44 0.00
CA LEU A 401 13.48 -7.77 -1.24
C LEU A 401 14.04 -6.92 -2.37
N SER A 402 14.33 -7.54 -3.51
CA SER A 402 14.77 -6.82 -4.70
C SER A 402 13.58 -6.19 -5.44
N ARG A 403 13.89 -5.28 -6.37
CA ARG A 403 12.91 -4.63 -7.24
C ARG A 403 12.22 -5.59 -8.21
N SER A 404 12.83 -6.72 -8.51
CA SER A 404 12.29 -7.78 -9.36
C SER A 404 11.44 -8.80 -8.59
N GLU A 405 11.54 -8.82 -7.25
CA GLU A 405 10.79 -9.73 -6.39
C GLU A 405 9.47 -9.14 -5.88
N ALA A 406 9.44 -7.83 -5.57
CA ALA A 406 8.29 -7.24 -4.90
C ALA A 406 8.14 -5.73 -5.16
N TYR A 407 6.90 -5.23 -5.19
CA TYR A 407 6.61 -3.79 -5.07
C TYR A 407 7.12 -3.22 -3.75
N ILE A 408 7.10 -4.00 -2.66
CA ILE A 408 7.75 -3.61 -1.39
C ILE A 408 9.24 -3.39 -1.59
N GLY A 409 9.91 -4.23 -2.39
CA GLY A 409 11.31 -4.04 -2.78
C GLY A 409 11.52 -2.75 -3.57
N VAL A 410 10.65 -2.46 -4.56
CA VAL A 410 10.67 -1.19 -5.31
C VAL A 410 10.50 0.00 -4.39
N LEU A 411 9.52 -0.05 -3.48
CA LEU A 411 9.23 0.99 -2.49
C LEU A 411 10.47 1.32 -1.64
N ILE A 412 11.04 0.31 -1.01
CA ILE A 412 12.17 0.51 -0.09
C ILE A 412 13.42 0.98 -0.86
N ASP A 413 13.71 0.37 -2.01
CA ASP A 413 14.85 0.79 -2.82
C ASP A 413 14.73 2.23 -3.30
N ASP A 414 13.54 2.66 -3.77
CA ASP A 414 13.30 4.08 -4.14
C ASP A 414 13.55 5.02 -2.95
N LEU A 415 13.05 4.67 -1.75
CA LEU A 415 13.22 5.49 -0.55
C LEU A 415 14.70 5.64 -0.16
N VAL A 416 15.41 4.53 -0.02
CA VAL A 416 16.77 4.56 0.57
C VAL A 416 17.84 4.96 -0.43
N THR A 417 17.57 4.88 -1.74
CA THR A 417 18.55 5.26 -2.78
C THR A 417 18.26 6.62 -3.39
N LYS A 418 17.01 6.93 -3.70
CA LYS A 418 16.62 8.20 -4.36
C LYS A 418 16.20 9.27 -3.38
N GLY A 419 15.71 8.85 -2.20
CA GLY A 419 15.06 9.78 -1.27
C GLY A 419 13.69 10.24 -1.77
N VAL A 420 13.18 11.29 -1.13
CA VAL A 420 11.85 11.84 -1.42
C VAL A 420 11.94 13.37 -1.49
N ASP A 421 11.48 13.92 -2.61
CA ASP A 421 11.32 15.38 -2.78
C ASP A 421 9.86 15.82 -2.51
N GLU A 422 8.92 14.89 -2.56
CA GLU A 422 7.48 15.03 -2.26
C GLU A 422 6.98 13.75 -1.57
N PRO A 423 5.82 13.77 -0.88
CA PRO A 423 5.28 12.56 -0.26
C PRO A 423 5.20 11.40 -1.26
N TYR A 424 6.02 10.36 -1.01
CA TYR A 424 6.13 9.21 -1.91
C TYR A 424 4.85 8.39 -1.90
N ARG A 425 4.42 8.00 -3.09
CA ARG A 425 3.30 7.09 -3.30
C ARG A 425 3.65 6.04 -4.35
N MET A 426 3.27 4.79 -4.10
CA MET A 426 3.49 3.71 -5.06
C MET A 426 2.53 3.81 -6.25
N PHE A 427 3.08 3.62 -7.44
CA PHE A 427 2.38 3.47 -8.72
C PHE A 427 3.00 2.34 -9.52
N THR A 428 2.21 1.75 -10.41
CA THR A 428 2.71 0.70 -11.32
C THR A 428 3.84 1.18 -12.23
N SER A 429 3.89 2.49 -12.52
CA SER A 429 4.97 3.08 -13.34
C SER A 429 6.33 3.12 -12.64
N ARG A 430 6.39 2.94 -11.33
CA ARG A 430 7.66 2.89 -10.58
C ARG A 430 8.36 1.53 -10.70
N ALA A 431 7.62 0.48 -11.02
CA ALA A 431 8.16 -0.86 -11.20
C ALA A 431 8.53 -1.11 -12.66
N GLU A 432 9.76 -1.53 -12.89
CA GLU A 432 10.30 -1.88 -14.20
C GLU A 432 9.74 -3.23 -14.69
N TYR A 433 9.57 -4.18 -13.76
CA TYR A 433 9.21 -5.58 -14.05
C TYR A 433 7.78 -5.91 -13.66
N ARG A 434 6.79 -5.12 -14.15
CA ARG A 434 5.38 -5.22 -13.72
C ARG A 434 4.75 -6.58 -13.95
N ILE A 435 5.13 -7.28 -15.03
CA ILE A 435 4.59 -8.62 -15.32
C ILE A 435 5.12 -9.68 -14.35
N LEU A 436 6.28 -9.46 -13.72
CA LEU A 436 6.81 -10.32 -12.67
C LEU A 436 6.18 -10.03 -11.30
N LEU A 437 5.65 -8.81 -11.09
CA LEU A 437 5.14 -8.34 -9.80
C LEU A 437 3.60 -8.35 -9.74
N ARG A 438 2.97 -9.31 -10.40
CA ARG A 438 1.51 -9.41 -10.43
C ARG A 438 0.93 -9.75 -9.06
N GLN A 439 -0.32 -9.31 -8.85
CA GLN A 439 -1.05 -9.58 -7.61
C GLN A 439 -1.46 -11.06 -7.45
N ASP A 440 -1.58 -11.79 -8.56
CA ASP A 440 -2.04 -13.18 -8.56
C ASP A 440 -0.99 -14.19 -8.10
N ASP A 441 0.30 -13.83 -8.20
CA ASP A 441 1.43 -14.73 -7.91
C ASP A 441 2.36 -14.24 -6.80
N ALA A 442 1.95 -13.27 -5.98
CA ALA A 442 2.80 -12.80 -4.89
C ALA A 442 3.13 -13.92 -3.89
N ASP A 443 2.24 -14.86 -3.65
CA ASP A 443 2.49 -16.05 -2.83
C ASP A 443 3.58 -16.94 -3.43
N VAL A 444 3.59 -17.14 -4.74
CA VAL A 444 4.62 -17.94 -5.44
C VAL A 444 6.00 -17.32 -5.27
N ARG A 445 6.10 -15.98 -5.28
CA ARG A 445 7.36 -15.24 -5.15
C ARG A 445 7.84 -15.12 -3.70
N LEU A 446 6.93 -14.88 -2.75
CA LEU A 446 7.28 -14.37 -1.41
C LEU A 446 6.99 -15.33 -0.27
N THR A 447 6.00 -16.24 -0.38
CA THR A 447 5.73 -17.20 0.69
C THR A 447 6.91 -18.14 0.97
N PRO A 448 7.67 -18.63 -0.03
CA PRO A 448 8.90 -19.38 0.24
C PRO A 448 9.92 -18.57 1.05
N ARG A 449 10.10 -17.28 0.73
CA ARG A 449 10.99 -16.38 1.46
C ARG A 449 10.54 -16.17 2.92
N ALA A 450 9.23 -16.07 3.13
CA ALA A 450 8.65 -15.97 4.47
C ALA A 450 8.78 -17.28 5.27
N ALA A 451 8.74 -18.43 4.59
CA ALA A 451 8.97 -19.74 5.23
C ALA A 451 10.42 -19.91 5.69
N GLU A 452 11.40 -19.45 4.90
CA GLU A 452 12.83 -19.49 5.26
C GLU A 452 13.14 -18.78 6.58
N ILE A 453 12.43 -17.68 6.87
CA ILE A 453 12.60 -16.92 8.13
C ILE A 453 11.60 -17.33 9.23
N GLY A 454 10.71 -18.29 8.97
CA GLY A 454 9.74 -18.78 9.95
C GLY A 454 8.48 -17.93 10.12
N LEU A 455 8.21 -16.95 9.25
CA LEU A 455 7.01 -16.09 9.34
C LEU A 455 5.79 -16.70 8.65
N ALA A 456 5.98 -17.46 7.56
CA ALA A 456 4.90 -18.17 6.91
C ALA A 456 4.49 -19.41 7.72
N THR A 457 3.18 -19.58 7.95
CA THR A 457 2.65 -20.78 8.61
C THR A 457 2.72 -22.01 7.69
N GLU A 458 2.73 -23.20 8.27
CA GLU A 458 2.66 -24.48 7.53
C GLU A 458 1.42 -24.52 6.60
N GLU A 459 0.31 -23.95 7.04
CA GLU A 459 -0.90 -23.83 6.23
C GLU A 459 -0.65 -23.03 4.95
N ARG A 460 0.03 -21.88 5.05
CA ARG A 460 0.37 -21.04 3.87
C ARG A 460 1.26 -21.80 2.88
N VAL A 461 2.26 -22.50 3.39
CA VAL A 461 3.16 -23.30 2.54
C VAL A 461 2.39 -24.42 1.86
N ARG A 462 1.57 -25.17 2.59
CA ARG A 462 0.74 -26.25 2.04
C ARG A 462 -0.24 -25.74 0.97
N LEU A 463 -0.91 -24.62 1.21
CA LEU A 463 -1.83 -24.02 0.24
C LEU A 463 -1.11 -23.54 -1.02
N LEU A 464 0.10 -23.02 -0.89
CA LEU A 464 0.93 -22.63 -2.02
C LEU A 464 1.35 -23.85 -2.84
N GLU A 465 1.87 -24.90 -2.20
CA GLU A 465 2.29 -26.14 -2.87
C GLU A 465 1.13 -26.80 -3.63
N GLU A 466 -0.06 -26.84 -3.00
CA GLU A 466 -1.29 -27.33 -3.65
C GLU A 466 -1.66 -26.49 -4.87
N LYS A 467 -1.65 -25.15 -4.74
CA LYS A 467 -1.94 -24.22 -5.85
C LYS A 467 -0.98 -24.45 -7.03
N ILE A 468 0.32 -24.53 -6.76
CA ILE A 468 1.34 -24.74 -7.80
C ILE A 468 1.12 -26.10 -8.49
N ARG A 469 0.92 -27.18 -7.74
CA ARG A 469 0.71 -28.51 -8.26
C ARG A 469 -0.54 -28.57 -9.17
N LEU A 470 -1.69 -28.10 -8.67
CA LEU A 470 -2.94 -28.13 -9.43
C LEU A 470 -2.89 -27.24 -10.67
N ARG A 471 -2.28 -26.09 -10.58
CA ARG A 471 -2.04 -25.18 -11.71
C ARG A 471 -1.19 -25.85 -12.79
N ASP A 472 -0.08 -26.47 -12.39
CA ASP A 472 0.86 -27.10 -13.33
C ASP A 472 0.27 -28.35 -13.96
N GLU A 473 -0.51 -29.15 -13.22
CA GLU A 473 -1.30 -30.26 -13.75
C GLU A 473 -2.31 -29.79 -14.81
N LEU A 474 -3.01 -28.67 -14.55
CA LEU A 474 -3.95 -28.07 -15.51
C LEU A 474 -3.23 -27.57 -16.77
N ILE A 475 -2.09 -26.88 -16.61
CA ILE A 475 -1.27 -26.43 -17.76
C ILE A 475 -0.78 -27.61 -18.57
N ALA A 476 -0.32 -28.68 -17.94
CA ALA A 476 0.12 -29.91 -18.61
C ALA A 476 -1.02 -30.56 -19.40
N PHE A 477 -2.22 -30.66 -18.81
CA PHE A 477 -3.42 -31.14 -19.50
C PHE A 477 -3.73 -30.29 -20.75
N ILE A 478 -3.78 -28.96 -20.60
CA ILE A 478 -4.07 -28.01 -21.69
C ILE A 478 -3.04 -28.14 -22.82
N SER A 479 -1.76 -28.27 -22.48
CA SER A 479 -0.67 -28.41 -23.43
C SER A 479 -0.68 -29.76 -24.17
N GLY A 480 -1.14 -30.82 -23.50
CA GLY A 480 -1.19 -32.16 -24.04
C GLY A 480 -2.44 -32.48 -24.88
N TYR A 481 -3.58 -31.82 -24.55
CA TYR A 481 -4.87 -32.17 -25.15
C TYR A 481 -5.00 -31.68 -26.59
N SER A 482 -5.35 -32.59 -27.51
CA SER A 482 -5.53 -32.28 -28.94
C SER A 482 -7.00 -32.09 -29.29
N ILE A 483 -7.27 -31.06 -30.08
CA ILE A 483 -8.62 -30.71 -30.54
C ILE A 483 -8.69 -30.85 -32.07
N ARG A 484 -9.78 -31.45 -32.54
CA ARG A 484 -10.08 -31.54 -33.97
C ARG A 484 -11.05 -30.44 -34.40
N PRO A 485 -10.92 -29.94 -35.66
CA PRO A 485 -11.77 -28.86 -36.17
C PRO A 485 -13.27 -29.18 -36.08
N ASP A 486 -13.65 -30.43 -36.41
CA ASP A 486 -15.06 -30.87 -36.39
C ASP A 486 -15.72 -30.78 -35.01
N LYS A 487 -14.95 -30.76 -33.95
CA LYS A 487 -15.45 -30.69 -32.55
C LYS A 487 -15.63 -29.30 -32.01
N ILE A 488 -14.94 -28.28 -32.56
CA ILE A 488 -14.93 -26.94 -31.97
C ILE A 488 -15.32 -25.83 -32.95
N ASN A 489 -15.15 -26.02 -34.27
CA ASN A 489 -15.44 -24.96 -35.24
C ASN A 489 -16.87 -24.41 -35.15
N PRO A 490 -17.93 -25.25 -34.98
CA PRO A 490 -19.29 -24.69 -34.81
C PRO A 490 -19.41 -23.71 -33.68
N GLN A 491 -18.73 -23.92 -32.53
CA GLN A 491 -18.75 -23.04 -31.39
C GLN A 491 -17.88 -21.78 -31.62
N LEU A 492 -16.76 -21.90 -32.31
CA LEU A 492 -15.91 -20.75 -32.69
C LEU A 492 -16.65 -19.83 -33.65
N GLU A 493 -17.26 -20.39 -34.70
CA GLU A 493 -18.04 -19.64 -35.69
C GLU A 493 -19.26 -18.95 -35.08
N ALA A 494 -19.97 -19.62 -34.16
CA ALA A 494 -21.08 -19.04 -33.42
C ALA A 494 -20.67 -17.83 -32.58
N ARG A 495 -19.40 -17.71 -32.20
CA ARG A 495 -18.81 -16.58 -31.50
C ARG A 495 -18.11 -15.58 -32.42
N GLY A 496 -18.21 -15.74 -33.73
CA GLY A 496 -17.55 -14.89 -34.73
C GLY A 496 -16.03 -15.04 -34.77
N LEU A 497 -15.50 -16.18 -34.30
CA LEU A 497 -14.06 -16.46 -34.27
C LEU A 497 -13.64 -17.32 -35.46
N ALA A 498 -12.39 -17.13 -35.88
CA ALA A 498 -11.84 -17.88 -37.00
C ALA A 498 -11.79 -19.41 -36.69
N PRO A 499 -12.34 -20.26 -37.57
CA PRO A 499 -12.32 -21.71 -37.40
C PRO A 499 -10.91 -22.28 -37.55
N LEU A 500 -10.68 -23.44 -36.97
CA LEU A 500 -9.46 -24.21 -37.16
C LEU A 500 -9.44 -24.85 -38.52
N ARG A 501 -8.30 -24.78 -39.21
CA ARG A 501 -8.06 -25.46 -40.50
C ARG A 501 -7.58 -26.91 -40.33
N GLN A 502 -6.90 -27.17 -39.22
CA GLN A 502 -6.35 -28.46 -38.85
C GLN A 502 -6.43 -28.68 -37.34
N GLY A 503 -6.21 -29.90 -36.87
CA GLY A 503 -6.12 -30.20 -35.46
C GLY A 503 -4.99 -29.41 -34.80
N CYS A 504 -5.23 -28.94 -33.58
CA CYS A 504 -4.26 -28.20 -32.77
C CYS A 504 -4.28 -28.69 -31.32
N LYS A 505 -3.35 -28.19 -30.52
CA LYS A 505 -3.39 -28.36 -29.05
C LYS A 505 -4.36 -27.33 -28.42
N LEU A 506 -4.95 -27.70 -27.31
CA LEU A 506 -5.85 -26.80 -26.58
C LEU A 506 -5.15 -25.49 -26.17
N ILE A 507 -3.86 -25.54 -25.86
CA ILE A 507 -3.05 -24.37 -25.54
C ILE A 507 -3.07 -23.32 -26.67
N ASP A 508 -3.12 -23.75 -27.95
CA ASP A 508 -3.16 -22.83 -29.10
C ASP A 508 -4.46 -21.99 -29.11
N LEU A 509 -5.55 -22.55 -28.56
CA LEU A 509 -6.81 -21.83 -28.38
C LEU A 509 -6.79 -20.92 -27.15
N VAL A 510 -6.17 -21.35 -26.05
CA VAL A 510 -5.99 -20.50 -24.85
C VAL A 510 -5.15 -19.26 -25.17
N LEU A 511 -4.18 -19.39 -26.07
CA LEU A 511 -3.34 -18.25 -26.52
C LEU A 511 -4.13 -17.20 -27.33
N ARG A 512 -5.34 -17.50 -27.81
CA ARG A 512 -6.18 -16.51 -28.50
C ARG A 512 -6.71 -15.49 -27.49
N PRO A 513 -6.48 -14.16 -27.68
CA PRO A 513 -6.89 -13.14 -26.72
C PRO A 513 -8.39 -13.10 -26.42
N GLN A 514 -9.20 -13.54 -27.40
CA GLN A 514 -10.67 -13.51 -27.33
C GLN A 514 -11.28 -14.68 -26.54
N LEU A 515 -10.48 -15.68 -26.16
CA LEU A 515 -10.94 -16.88 -25.47
C LEU A 515 -10.35 -16.96 -24.07
N THR A 516 -11.20 -17.19 -23.08
CA THR A 516 -10.80 -17.52 -21.70
C THR A 516 -10.88 -19.01 -21.46
N LEU A 517 -10.29 -19.51 -20.37
CA LEU A 517 -10.50 -20.89 -19.95
C LEU A 517 -11.98 -21.18 -19.65
N SER A 518 -12.72 -20.21 -19.16
CA SER A 518 -14.16 -20.31 -18.96
C SER A 518 -14.89 -20.56 -20.27
N ASP A 519 -14.65 -19.73 -21.30
CA ASP A 519 -15.23 -19.91 -22.63
C ASP A 519 -14.90 -21.28 -23.23
N LEU A 520 -13.64 -21.68 -23.12
CA LEU A 520 -13.18 -22.99 -23.65
C LEU A 520 -13.78 -24.17 -22.89
N SER A 521 -14.08 -24.01 -21.59
CA SER A 521 -14.72 -25.06 -20.80
C SER A 521 -16.15 -25.36 -21.26
N GLU A 522 -16.85 -24.35 -21.80
CA GLU A 522 -18.16 -24.53 -22.42
C GLU A 522 -18.10 -25.31 -23.71
N MET A 523 -17.02 -25.14 -24.48
CA MET A 523 -16.82 -25.75 -25.77
C MET A 523 -16.15 -27.13 -25.69
N VAL A 524 -15.33 -27.39 -24.67
CA VAL A 524 -14.48 -28.56 -24.51
C VAL A 524 -14.83 -29.32 -23.25
N PRO A 525 -15.69 -30.36 -23.31
CA PRO A 525 -16.13 -31.10 -22.12
C PRO A 525 -14.99 -31.72 -21.28
N ALA A 526 -13.87 -32.04 -21.93
CA ALA A 526 -12.70 -32.58 -21.24
C ALA A 526 -12.02 -31.51 -20.36
N LEU A 527 -11.95 -30.24 -20.83
CA LEU A 527 -11.46 -29.14 -20.03
C LEU A 527 -12.40 -28.83 -18.85
N ARG A 528 -13.71 -28.86 -19.11
CA ARG A 528 -14.70 -28.69 -18.03
C ARG A 528 -14.48 -29.69 -16.90
N ARG A 529 -14.33 -30.97 -17.23
CA ARG A 529 -14.05 -32.01 -16.22
C ARG A 529 -12.73 -31.82 -15.51
N ALA A 530 -11.69 -31.35 -16.23
CA ALA A 530 -10.39 -31.06 -15.62
C ALA A 530 -10.50 -29.91 -14.61
N LEU A 531 -11.25 -28.86 -14.93
CA LEU A 531 -11.51 -27.74 -14.01
C LEU A 531 -12.38 -28.18 -12.82
N GLU A 532 -13.45 -28.96 -13.06
CA GLU A 532 -14.33 -29.48 -12.00
C GLU A 532 -13.62 -30.43 -11.02
N ALA A 533 -12.54 -31.08 -11.47
CA ALA A 533 -11.71 -31.93 -10.63
C ALA A 533 -10.82 -31.17 -9.64
N ILE A 534 -10.66 -29.86 -9.80
CA ILE A 534 -9.93 -29.02 -8.84
C ILE A 534 -10.77 -28.88 -7.57
N PRO A 535 -10.28 -29.35 -6.41
CA PRO A 535 -11.10 -29.50 -5.20
C PRO A 535 -11.42 -28.19 -4.50
N SER A 536 -10.51 -27.20 -4.55
CA SER A 536 -10.64 -25.91 -3.87
C SER A 536 -10.02 -24.80 -4.72
N ARG A 537 -10.41 -23.55 -4.50
CA ARG A 537 -9.86 -22.35 -5.15
C ARG A 537 -9.77 -22.46 -6.69
N ARG A 538 -10.75 -23.11 -7.30
CA ARG A 538 -10.78 -23.45 -8.72
C ARG A 538 -10.58 -22.26 -9.63
N GLU A 539 -11.31 -21.17 -9.39
CA GLU A 539 -11.26 -19.96 -10.19
C GLU A 539 -9.89 -19.29 -10.11
N GLU A 540 -9.31 -19.20 -8.92
CA GLU A 540 -7.96 -18.67 -8.70
C GLU A 540 -6.90 -19.49 -9.46
N ILE A 541 -6.96 -20.81 -9.35
CA ILE A 541 -6.00 -21.73 -9.98
C ILE A 541 -6.14 -21.66 -11.51
N ALA A 542 -7.37 -21.63 -12.03
CA ALA A 542 -7.63 -21.50 -13.46
C ALA A 542 -7.13 -20.16 -14.01
N GLU A 543 -7.39 -19.07 -13.30
CA GLU A 543 -6.90 -17.72 -13.67
C GLU A 543 -5.37 -17.68 -13.71
N CYS A 544 -4.70 -18.20 -12.68
CA CYS A 544 -3.24 -18.29 -12.66
C CYS A 544 -2.69 -19.11 -13.84
N ALA A 545 -3.31 -20.24 -14.17
CA ALA A 545 -2.91 -21.06 -15.31
C ALA A 545 -3.09 -20.32 -16.64
N GLU A 546 -4.22 -19.65 -16.84
CA GLU A 546 -4.51 -18.85 -18.04
C GLU A 546 -3.50 -17.72 -18.22
N ILE A 547 -3.20 -16.97 -17.14
CA ILE A 547 -2.21 -15.89 -17.17
C ILE A 547 -0.84 -16.41 -17.55
N LEU A 548 -0.38 -17.50 -16.92
CA LEU A 548 0.93 -18.08 -17.23
C LEU A 548 1.03 -18.55 -18.69
N ILE A 549 -0.03 -19.16 -19.24
CA ILE A 549 -0.04 -19.56 -20.64
C ILE A 549 0.03 -18.34 -21.57
N LYS A 550 -0.87 -17.38 -21.39
CA LYS A 550 -1.01 -16.22 -22.29
C LYS A 550 0.19 -15.27 -22.25
N TYR A 551 0.83 -15.14 -21.08
CA TYR A 551 1.90 -14.16 -20.87
C TYR A 551 3.30 -14.80 -20.73
N SER A 552 3.45 -16.10 -20.97
CA SER A 552 4.72 -16.84 -20.83
C SER A 552 5.90 -16.17 -21.52
N GLY A 553 5.74 -15.73 -22.76
CA GLY A 553 6.80 -15.07 -23.53
C GLY A 553 7.19 -13.69 -22.98
N TYR A 554 6.24 -12.95 -22.39
CA TYR A 554 6.53 -11.67 -21.73
C TYR A 554 7.23 -11.89 -20.40
N ILE A 555 6.74 -12.83 -19.59
CA ILE A 555 7.31 -13.21 -18.29
C ILE A 555 8.78 -13.64 -18.46
N GLN A 556 9.05 -14.50 -19.47
CA GLN A 556 10.40 -14.98 -19.73
C GLN A 556 11.34 -13.83 -20.10
N ARG A 557 10.92 -12.92 -20.98
CA ARG A 557 11.74 -11.77 -21.40
C ARG A 557 12.03 -10.80 -20.27
N GLU A 558 11.04 -10.47 -19.44
CA GLU A 558 11.27 -9.61 -18.27
C GLU A 558 12.18 -10.28 -17.23
N ARG A 559 12.05 -11.59 -17.03
CA ARG A 559 12.95 -12.35 -16.15
C ARG A 559 14.41 -12.29 -16.62
N GLU A 560 14.66 -12.51 -17.90
CA GLU A 560 16.00 -12.40 -18.46
C GLU A 560 16.59 -10.98 -18.36
N GLN A 561 15.75 -9.95 -18.48
CA GLN A 561 16.17 -8.56 -18.29
C GLN A 561 16.47 -8.28 -16.81
N ALA A 562 15.63 -8.74 -15.89
CA ALA A 562 15.83 -8.60 -14.46
C ALA A 562 17.15 -9.26 -14.01
N GLU A 563 17.40 -10.50 -14.42
CA GLU A 563 18.65 -11.22 -14.12
C GLU A 563 19.90 -10.50 -14.63
N LYS A 564 19.82 -9.85 -15.80
CA LYS A 564 20.94 -9.04 -16.33
C LYS A 564 21.21 -7.82 -15.48
N LEU A 565 20.17 -7.12 -15.04
CA LEU A 565 20.30 -5.92 -14.22
C LEU A 565 20.67 -6.24 -12.77
N GLU A 566 20.20 -7.35 -12.21
CA GLU A 566 20.61 -7.82 -10.89
C GLU A 566 22.12 -8.07 -10.80
N ARG A 567 22.76 -8.52 -11.87
CA ARG A 567 24.22 -8.66 -11.90
C ARG A 567 24.94 -7.32 -11.69
N LEU A 568 24.33 -6.19 -12.09
CA LEU A 568 24.89 -4.85 -11.89
C LEU A 568 24.80 -4.40 -10.41
N GLU A 569 23.92 -5.01 -9.60
CA GLU A 569 23.85 -4.78 -8.16
C GLU A 569 25.07 -5.33 -7.39
N TYR A 570 25.82 -6.23 -8.01
CA TYR A 570 27.08 -6.76 -7.46
C TYR A 570 28.32 -6.08 -8.01
N VAL A 571 28.16 -5.09 -8.91
CA VAL A 571 29.26 -4.29 -9.44
C VAL A 571 29.36 -3.01 -8.61
N PHE A 572 30.25 -3.01 -7.63
CA PHE A 572 30.45 -1.89 -6.73
C PHE A 572 31.16 -0.73 -7.40
N ILE A 573 30.70 0.49 -7.10
CA ILE A 573 31.35 1.73 -7.48
C ILE A 573 32.42 2.03 -6.43
N PRO A 574 33.68 2.33 -6.83
CA PRO A 574 34.73 2.64 -5.88
C PRO A 574 34.37 3.82 -4.98
N GLU A 575 34.66 3.70 -3.69
CA GLU A 575 34.51 4.82 -2.76
C GLU A 575 35.45 5.96 -3.18
N GLY A 576 34.92 7.20 -3.20
CA GLY A 576 35.68 8.39 -3.60
C GLY A 576 35.73 8.67 -5.11
N LEU A 577 34.99 7.92 -5.95
CA LEU A 577 34.84 8.23 -7.37
C LEU A 577 34.32 9.66 -7.55
N ASP A 578 35.06 10.49 -8.31
CA ASP A 578 34.60 11.83 -8.70
C ASP A 578 33.79 11.74 -10.00
N TYR A 579 32.48 11.97 -9.88
CA TYR A 579 31.59 11.94 -11.03
C TYR A 579 31.81 13.13 -11.99
N ALA A 580 32.47 14.22 -11.54
CA ALA A 580 32.81 15.36 -12.38
C ALA A 580 33.78 14.97 -13.50
N ASP A 581 34.66 14.00 -13.25
CA ASP A 581 35.66 13.53 -14.20
C ASP A 581 35.09 12.62 -15.31
N ILE A 582 33.86 12.14 -15.17
CA ILE A 582 33.25 11.22 -16.14
C ILE A 582 32.57 12.02 -17.25
N GLN A 583 33.32 12.34 -18.29
CA GLN A 583 32.83 13.17 -19.41
C GLN A 583 31.67 12.54 -20.20
N ALA A 584 31.52 11.22 -20.18
CA ALA A 584 30.45 10.52 -20.86
C ALA A 584 29.06 10.72 -20.24
N LEU A 585 29.01 11.24 -18.99
CA LEU A 585 27.76 11.55 -18.31
C LEU A 585 27.31 12.98 -18.57
N SER A 586 25.98 13.18 -18.67
CA SER A 586 25.41 14.53 -18.72
C SER A 586 25.68 15.29 -17.41
N THR A 587 25.69 16.63 -17.46
CA THR A 587 25.86 17.46 -16.26
C THR A 587 24.82 17.14 -15.18
N GLU A 588 23.56 16.91 -15.59
CA GLU A 588 22.48 16.53 -14.67
C GLU A 588 22.76 15.17 -14.01
N ALA A 589 23.19 14.16 -14.79
CA ALA A 589 23.51 12.84 -14.27
C ALA A 589 24.67 12.90 -13.27
N ARG A 590 25.74 13.66 -13.59
CA ARG A 590 26.88 13.86 -12.68
C ARG A 590 26.45 14.48 -11.35
N GLN A 591 25.64 15.54 -11.38
CA GLN A 591 25.13 16.20 -10.17
C GLN A 591 24.25 15.28 -9.33
N LYS A 592 23.37 14.48 -9.97
CA LYS A 592 22.53 13.51 -9.27
C LYS A 592 23.34 12.38 -8.64
N LEU A 593 24.28 11.80 -9.38
CA LEU A 593 25.15 10.74 -8.88
C LEU A 593 26.05 11.22 -7.74
N ASP A 594 26.58 12.44 -7.83
CA ASP A 594 27.38 13.02 -6.77
C ASP A 594 26.59 13.28 -5.48
N ARG A 595 25.34 13.73 -5.62
CA ARG A 595 24.44 13.94 -4.49
C ARG A 595 24.02 12.63 -3.82
N ILE A 596 23.71 11.60 -4.61
CA ILE A 596 23.13 10.33 -4.12
C ILE A 596 24.21 9.34 -3.70
N ARG A 597 25.38 9.37 -4.35
CA ARG A 597 26.51 8.47 -4.08
C ARG A 597 26.10 6.98 -4.09
N PRO A 598 25.58 6.47 -5.24
CA PRO A 598 25.17 5.07 -5.33
C PRO A 598 26.36 4.14 -5.07
N ARG A 599 26.10 3.01 -4.44
CA ARG A 599 27.13 2.01 -4.12
C ARG A 599 27.42 1.04 -5.26
N THR A 600 26.44 0.84 -6.15
CA THR A 600 26.54 -0.13 -7.24
C THR A 600 26.18 0.49 -8.57
N ILE A 601 26.63 -0.14 -9.66
CA ILE A 601 26.23 0.26 -11.02
C ILE A 601 24.73 0.09 -11.21
N GLY A 602 24.12 -0.94 -10.62
CA GLY A 602 22.67 -1.14 -10.63
C GLY A 602 21.92 0.05 -10.04
N GLN A 603 22.33 0.54 -8.86
CA GLN A 603 21.76 1.74 -8.25
C GLN A 603 21.97 2.98 -9.14
N ALA A 604 23.19 3.18 -9.66
CA ALA A 604 23.50 4.31 -10.52
C ALA A 604 22.65 4.36 -11.79
N SER A 605 22.32 3.20 -12.36
CA SER A 605 21.52 3.10 -13.59
C SER A 605 20.06 3.54 -13.42
N ARG A 606 19.57 3.65 -12.17
CA ARG A 606 18.20 4.09 -11.84
C ARG A 606 18.07 5.57 -11.45
N ILE A 607 19.19 6.29 -11.38
CA ILE A 607 19.28 7.71 -11.05
C ILE A 607 19.25 8.56 -12.31
#